data_58c5306d6d745d178e71ab87c85b6922
#
_entry.id   58c5306d6d745d178e71ab87c85b6922
#
_cell.length_a   1.000
_cell.length_b   1.000
_cell.length_c   1.000
_cell.angle_alpha   90.00
_cell.angle_beta   90.00
_cell.angle_gamma   90.00
#
_symmetry.space_group_name_H-M   'P 1'
#
loop_
_entity.id
_entity.type
_entity.pdbx_description
1 polymer ?
#
loop_
_entity_poly.entity_id
_entity_poly.type
_entity_poly.pdbx_seq_one_letter_code
_entity_poly.pdbx_strand_id
1 'polypeptide(L)'
;MTSDPIADMLTRVRNAIQARHPKVDVPASKLKAEIARILKEEGYIANYKVAEEGVKKVIKIYLKYASDNSPVITKIERVSRPGCRAYAGKGEIPQVQGGLGISILTTAQGVMTGRTARKQGVGGEILCRIW
;
A
#
# COMPACT_ATOMS: atom_id res chain seq x y z
N MET A 1 -6.83 20.59 0.95
CA MET A 1 -7.51 19.44 0.30
C MET A 1 -6.48 18.56 -0.37
N THR A 2 -6.56 17.26 -0.12
CA THR A 2 -5.62 16.31 -0.68
C THR A 2 -6.05 15.90 -2.08
N SER A 3 -5.21 16.15 -3.08
CA SER A 3 -5.45 15.74 -4.45
C SER A 3 -4.96 14.30 -4.73
N ASP A 4 -4.35 13.64 -3.73
CA ASP A 4 -3.82 12.29 -3.85
C ASP A 4 -4.29 11.44 -2.66
N PRO A 5 -5.44 10.75 -2.79
CA PRO A 5 -5.97 9.93 -1.71
C PRO A 5 -5.06 8.77 -1.32
N ILE A 6 -4.26 8.24 -2.25
CA ILE A 6 -3.32 7.16 -1.94
C ILE A 6 -2.18 7.70 -1.08
N ALA A 7 -1.62 8.86 -1.44
CA ALA A 7 -0.58 9.49 -0.63
C ALA A 7 -1.07 9.79 0.78
N ASP A 8 -2.33 10.24 0.91
CA ASP A 8 -2.95 10.48 2.22
C ASP A 8 -3.01 9.19 3.04
N MET A 9 -3.45 8.08 2.44
CA MET A 9 -3.48 6.78 3.11
C MET A 9 -2.09 6.38 3.59
N LEU A 10 -1.08 6.47 2.73
CA LEU A 10 0.29 6.09 3.08
C LEU A 10 0.85 6.97 4.20
N THR A 11 0.54 8.26 4.18
CA THR A 11 0.96 9.20 5.22
C THR A 11 0.31 8.87 6.56
N ARG A 12 -0.98 8.54 6.56
CA ARG A 12 -1.69 8.13 7.79
C ARG A 12 -1.07 6.86 8.39
N VAL A 13 -0.77 5.89 7.55
CA VAL A 13 -0.10 4.65 8.00
C VAL A 13 1.28 4.96 8.57
N ARG A 14 2.07 5.77 7.86
CA ARG A 14 3.41 6.16 8.29
C ARG A 14 3.38 6.86 9.65
N ASN A 15 2.50 7.83 9.82
CA ASN A 15 2.39 8.59 11.06
C ASN A 15 1.93 7.70 12.22
N ALA A 16 0.98 6.80 11.99
CA ALA A 16 0.50 5.87 13.00
C ALA A 16 1.61 4.92 13.46
N ILE A 17 2.44 4.45 12.53
CA ILE A 17 3.58 3.59 12.84
C ILE A 17 4.61 4.34 13.70
N GLN A 18 4.92 5.58 13.35
CA GLN A 18 5.87 6.40 14.13
C GLN A 18 5.37 6.63 15.56
N ALA A 19 4.07 6.78 15.74
CA ALA A 19 3.45 6.96 17.04
C ALA A 19 3.16 5.63 17.75
N ARG A 20 3.47 4.50 17.14
CA ARG A 20 3.22 3.15 17.68
C ARG A 20 1.74 2.90 17.98
N HIS A 21 0.85 3.44 17.15
CA HIS A 21 -0.58 3.16 17.28
C HIS A 21 -0.87 1.72 16.86
N PRO A 22 -1.85 1.05 17.51
CA PRO A 22 -2.23 -0.31 17.12
C PRO A 22 -3.02 -0.36 15.82
N LYS A 23 -3.73 0.72 15.48
CA LYS A 23 -4.53 0.80 14.28
C LYS A 23 -4.60 2.22 13.75
N VAL A 24 -5.05 2.34 12.50
CA VAL A 24 -5.30 3.63 11.87
C VAL A 24 -6.52 3.50 10.96
N ASP A 25 -7.34 4.56 10.90
CA ASP A 25 -8.50 4.62 10.03
C ASP A 25 -8.20 5.50 8.83
N VAL A 26 -8.58 5.03 7.64
CA VAL A 26 -8.47 5.81 6.41
C VAL A 26 -9.81 5.81 5.69
N PRO A 27 -10.15 6.90 4.97
CA PRO A 27 -11.37 6.90 4.16
C PRO A 27 -11.32 5.75 3.13
N ALA A 28 -12.43 5.03 2.98
CA ALA A 28 -12.45 3.85 2.14
C ALA A 28 -12.59 4.20 0.66
N SER A 29 -11.91 3.42 -0.17
CA SER A 29 -12.16 3.32 -1.60
C SER A 29 -11.78 1.91 -2.04
N LYS A 30 -12.24 1.54 -3.23
CA LYS A 30 -11.95 0.22 -3.77
C LYS A 30 -10.44 0.02 -3.93
N LEU A 31 -9.75 1.03 -4.46
CA LEU A 31 -8.30 0.96 -4.66
C LEU A 31 -7.54 0.87 -3.33
N LYS A 32 -7.93 1.66 -2.34
CA LYS A 32 -7.29 1.62 -1.02
C LYS A 32 -7.52 0.28 -0.32
N ALA A 33 -8.70 -0.32 -0.48
CA ALA A 33 -8.97 -1.65 0.07
C ALA A 33 -8.08 -2.71 -0.58
N GLU A 34 -7.83 -2.60 -1.88
CA GLU A 34 -6.92 -3.51 -2.58
C GLU A 34 -5.47 -3.35 -2.10
N ILE A 35 -5.04 -2.12 -1.85
CA ILE A 35 -3.72 -1.87 -1.27
C ILE A 35 -3.61 -2.52 0.11
N ALA A 36 -4.63 -2.34 0.95
CA ALA A 36 -4.65 -2.94 2.29
C ALA A 36 -4.62 -4.48 2.23
N ARG A 37 -5.36 -5.06 1.27
CA ARG A 37 -5.35 -6.51 1.06
C ARG A 37 -3.93 -7.01 0.77
N ILE A 38 -3.21 -6.34 -0.12
CA ILE A 38 -1.85 -6.72 -0.47
C ILE A 38 -0.90 -6.56 0.72
N LEU A 39 -1.02 -5.47 1.47
CA LEU A 39 -0.20 -5.26 2.66
C LEU A 39 -0.39 -6.39 3.67
N LYS A 40 -1.63 -6.87 3.84
CA LYS A 40 -1.92 -7.99 4.71
C LYS A 40 -1.33 -9.30 4.17
N GLU A 41 -1.55 -9.59 2.89
CA GLU A 41 -1.05 -10.82 2.27
C GLU A 41 0.48 -10.91 2.32
N GLU A 42 1.16 -9.76 2.18
CA GLU A 42 2.62 -9.70 2.20
C GLU A 42 3.18 -9.58 3.62
N GLY A 43 2.32 -9.56 4.64
CA GLY A 43 2.75 -9.60 6.03
C GLY A 43 3.18 -8.25 6.60
N TYR A 44 2.86 -7.14 5.95
CA TYR A 44 3.23 -5.80 6.44
C TYR A 44 2.26 -5.25 7.47
N ILE A 45 1.01 -5.68 7.43
CA ILE A 45 0.00 -5.31 8.44
C ILE A 45 -0.63 -6.59 9.01
N ALA A 46 -1.22 -6.48 10.20
CA ALA A 46 -1.84 -7.63 10.85
C ALA A 46 -3.19 -7.98 10.22
N ASN A 47 -4.00 -6.96 9.93
CA ASN A 47 -5.34 -7.15 9.36
C ASN A 47 -5.88 -5.82 8.87
N TYR A 48 -7.01 -5.87 8.18
CA TYR A 48 -7.79 -4.68 7.82
C TYR A 48 -9.26 -5.04 7.78
N LYS A 49 -10.12 -4.03 7.98
CA LYS A 49 -11.56 -4.18 7.89
C LYS A 49 -12.15 -2.95 7.23
N VAL A 50 -13.14 -3.15 6.36
CA VAL A 50 -13.93 -2.06 5.81
C VAL A 50 -15.19 -1.94 6.67
N ALA A 51 -15.38 -0.77 7.29
CA ALA A 51 -16.49 -0.53 8.20
C ALA A 51 -17.29 0.68 7.74
N GLU A 52 -18.59 0.66 8.04
CA GLU A 52 -19.47 1.79 7.77
C GLU A 52 -19.66 2.58 9.06
N GLU A 53 -19.37 3.88 9.01
CA GLU A 53 -19.59 4.80 10.12
C GLU A 53 -20.51 5.92 9.65
N GLY A 54 -21.82 5.76 9.91
CA GLY A 54 -22.83 6.68 9.38
C GLY A 54 -22.92 6.56 7.87
N VAL A 55 -22.75 7.67 7.17
CA VAL A 55 -22.75 7.69 5.70
C VAL A 55 -21.38 7.43 5.10
N LYS A 56 -20.35 7.31 5.94
CA LYS A 56 -18.96 7.14 5.49
C LYS A 56 -18.54 5.70 5.64
N LYS A 57 -17.66 5.26 4.72
CA LYS A 57 -16.95 4.00 4.84
C LYS A 57 -15.51 4.29 5.17
N VAL A 58 -14.96 3.55 6.11
CA VAL A 58 -13.57 3.66 6.50
C VAL A 58 -12.90 2.29 6.42
N ILE A 59 -11.61 2.29 6.15
CA ILE A 59 -10.79 1.09 6.27
C ILE A 59 -10.03 1.20 7.57
N LYS A 60 -10.23 0.23 8.46
CA LYS A 60 -9.48 0.11 9.70
C LYS A 60 -8.29 -0.78 9.44
N ILE A 61 -7.08 -0.23 9.57
CA ILE A 61 -5.85 -0.95 9.32
C ILE A 61 -5.19 -1.26 10.66
N TYR A 62 -5.02 -2.56 10.95
CA TYR A 62 -4.38 -3.02 12.18
C TYR A 62 -2.90 -3.21 11.91
N LEU A 63 -2.09 -2.39 12.56
CA LEU A 63 -0.66 -2.33 12.30
C LEU A 63 0.08 -3.49 12.98
N LYS A 64 1.29 -3.75 12.51
CA LYS A 64 2.06 -4.90 12.96
C LYS A 64 3.44 -4.44 13.42
N TYR A 65 3.84 -4.94 14.58
CA TYR A 65 5.14 -4.64 15.19
C TYR A 65 5.83 -5.94 15.56
N ALA A 66 7.16 -5.91 15.57
CA ALA A 66 7.95 -7.05 16.04
C ALA A 66 7.88 -7.16 17.57
N SER A 67 8.40 -8.26 18.12
CA SER A 67 8.37 -8.50 19.55
C SER A 67 9.09 -7.43 20.38
N ASP A 68 10.08 -6.75 19.78
CA ASP A 68 10.80 -5.65 20.41
C ASP A 68 10.12 -4.27 20.18
N ASN A 69 8.88 -4.28 19.67
CA ASN A 69 8.09 -3.10 19.35
C ASN A 69 8.62 -2.28 18.17
N SER A 70 9.54 -2.82 17.39
CA SER A 70 9.97 -2.16 16.16
C SER A 70 8.94 -2.37 15.05
N PRO A 71 8.76 -1.39 14.15
CA PRO A 71 7.79 -1.53 13.07
C PRO A 71 8.22 -2.60 12.06
N VAL A 72 7.23 -3.34 11.53
CA VAL A 72 7.48 -4.25 10.42
C VAL A 72 7.71 -3.46 9.13
N ILE A 73 6.96 -2.37 8.94
CA ILE A 73 7.18 -1.47 7.81
C ILE A 73 8.32 -0.51 8.16
N THR A 74 9.41 -0.56 7.40
CA THR A 74 10.52 0.38 7.54
C THR A 74 10.25 1.66 6.78
N LYS A 75 9.81 1.53 5.53
CA LYS A 75 9.43 2.68 4.69
C LYS A 75 8.22 2.35 3.83
N ILE A 76 7.42 3.37 3.59
CA ILE A 76 6.26 3.30 2.70
C ILE A 76 6.25 4.59 1.88
N GLU A 77 6.37 4.45 0.57
CA GLU A 77 6.56 5.59 -0.34
C GLU A 77 5.57 5.58 -1.49
N ARG A 78 5.01 6.76 -1.78
CA ARG A 78 4.23 6.99 -2.98
C ARG A 78 5.18 7.08 -4.18
N VAL A 79 4.90 6.37 -5.27
CA VAL A 79 5.72 6.42 -6.48
C VAL A 79 5.03 7.23 -7.55
N SER A 80 3.90 6.76 -8.09
CA SER A 80 3.12 7.51 -9.07
C SER A 80 2.31 8.59 -8.38
N ARG A 81 2.33 9.80 -8.92
CA ARG A 81 1.62 10.96 -8.35
C ARG A 81 0.75 11.61 -9.40
N PRO A 82 -0.33 12.32 -9.02
CA PRO A 82 -1.21 12.94 -10.00
C PRO A 82 -0.50 13.86 -11.00
N GLY A 83 0.54 14.58 -10.56
CA GLY A 83 1.32 15.46 -11.44
C GLY A 83 2.50 14.79 -12.13
N CYS A 84 2.79 13.53 -11.78
CA CYS A 84 3.95 12.80 -12.32
C CYS A 84 3.69 11.30 -12.24
N ARG A 85 2.91 10.78 -13.19
CA ARG A 85 2.56 9.36 -13.22
C ARG A 85 3.79 8.49 -13.53
N ALA A 86 3.89 7.36 -12.86
CA ALA A 86 4.99 6.42 -13.02
C ALA A 86 4.46 5.07 -13.50
N TYR A 87 4.89 4.66 -14.69
CA TYR A 87 4.47 3.40 -15.30
C TYR A 87 5.69 2.52 -15.52
N ALA A 88 5.48 1.21 -15.49
CA ALA A 88 6.49 0.25 -15.87
C ALA A 88 5.88 -0.74 -16.84
N GLY A 89 6.59 -0.99 -17.94
CA GLY A 89 6.18 -1.99 -18.90
C GLY A 89 6.46 -3.40 -18.39
N LYS A 90 5.91 -4.36 -19.11
CA LYS A 90 6.16 -5.77 -18.90
C LYS A 90 7.67 -6.05 -18.91
N GLY A 91 8.18 -6.66 -17.83
CA GLY A 91 9.60 -6.95 -17.70
C GLY A 91 10.48 -5.79 -17.26
N GLU A 92 9.90 -4.60 -17.08
CA GLU A 92 10.63 -3.40 -16.68
C GLU A 92 10.32 -2.95 -15.25
N ILE A 93 9.64 -3.79 -14.47
CA ILE A 93 9.23 -3.45 -13.10
C ILE A 93 10.45 -3.54 -12.19
N PRO A 94 10.87 -2.42 -11.54
CA PRO A 94 12.04 -2.44 -10.68
C PRO A 94 11.79 -3.28 -9.42
N GLN A 95 12.84 -3.92 -8.92
CA GLN A 95 12.80 -4.55 -7.61
C GLN A 95 12.94 -3.50 -6.52
N VAL A 96 12.32 -3.75 -5.37
CA VAL A 96 12.40 -2.89 -4.20
C VAL A 96 13.37 -3.52 -3.22
N GLN A 97 14.44 -2.79 -2.86
CA GLN A 97 15.47 -3.28 -1.93
C GLN A 97 15.98 -4.68 -2.29
N GLY A 98 16.35 -4.87 -3.57
CA GLY A 98 16.89 -6.14 -4.04
C GLY A 98 15.91 -7.31 -3.95
N GLY A 99 14.62 -7.05 -3.93
CA GLY A 99 13.59 -8.07 -3.83
C GLY A 99 13.07 -8.31 -2.41
N LEU A 100 13.61 -7.60 -1.40
CA LEU A 100 13.16 -7.74 -0.02
C LEU A 100 11.86 -6.98 0.25
N GLY A 101 11.63 -5.89 -0.47
CA GLY A 101 10.40 -5.12 -0.38
C GLY A 101 9.43 -5.45 -1.51
N ILE A 102 8.33 -4.71 -1.56
CA ILE A 102 7.32 -4.86 -2.60
C ILE A 102 7.01 -3.51 -3.24
N SER A 103 6.60 -3.57 -4.51
CA SER A 103 5.86 -2.49 -5.16
C SER A 103 4.42 -2.95 -5.35
N ILE A 104 3.49 -2.01 -5.36
CA ILE A 104 2.08 -2.28 -5.64
C ILE A 104 1.72 -1.53 -6.91
N LEU A 105 1.21 -2.26 -7.90
CA LEU A 105 0.85 -1.71 -9.21
C LEU A 105 -0.64 -1.87 -9.46
N THR A 106 -1.21 -0.93 -10.22
CA THR A 106 -2.50 -1.15 -10.84
C THR A 106 -2.27 -1.51 -12.31
N THR A 107 -2.84 -2.65 -12.72
CA THR A 107 -2.68 -3.19 -14.07
C THR A 107 -4.05 -3.42 -14.70
N ALA A 108 -4.06 -3.77 -15.98
CA ALA A 108 -5.31 -4.15 -16.66
C ALA A 108 -5.97 -5.37 -16.03
N GLN A 109 -5.22 -6.18 -15.28
CA GLN A 109 -5.73 -7.39 -14.62
C GLN A 109 -5.97 -7.17 -13.12
N GLY A 110 -5.87 -5.94 -12.64
CA GLY A 110 -6.15 -5.59 -11.26
C GLY A 110 -4.94 -5.04 -10.52
N VAL A 111 -5.13 -4.82 -9.22
CA VAL A 111 -4.06 -4.33 -8.32
C VAL A 111 -3.27 -5.53 -7.83
N MET A 112 -1.96 -5.47 -7.95
CA MET A 112 -1.08 -6.58 -7.62
C MET A 112 0.32 -6.09 -7.26
N THR A 113 1.14 -6.98 -6.70
CA THR A 113 2.56 -6.68 -6.46
C THR A 113 3.34 -6.71 -7.76
N GLY A 114 4.50 -6.06 -7.76
CA GLY A 114 5.42 -6.11 -8.90
C GLY A 114 5.88 -7.53 -9.23
N ARG A 115 6.03 -8.37 -8.20
CA ARG A 115 6.40 -9.77 -8.40
C ARG A 115 5.31 -10.54 -9.15
N THR A 116 4.06 -10.36 -8.75
CA THR A 116 2.92 -10.99 -9.42
C THR A 116 2.76 -10.47 -10.85
N ALA A 117 2.88 -9.16 -11.05
CA ALA A 117 2.81 -8.56 -12.37
C ALA A 117 3.89 -9.10 -13.30
N ARG A 118 5.11 -9.28 -12.77
CA ARG A 118 6.22 -9.85 -13.53
C ARG A 118 5.94 -11.30 -13.92
N LYS A 119 5.39 -12.09 -13.02
CA LYS A 119 5.01 -13.48 -13.31
C LYS A 119 3.92 -13.57 -14.35
N GLN A 120 2.94 -12.66 -14.31
CA GLN A 120 1.85 -12.64 -15.27
C GLN A 120 2.22 -11.96 -16.59
N GLY A 121 3.40 -11.36 -16.67
CA GLY A 121 3.87 -10.69 -17.86
C GLY A 121 3.07 -9.43 -18.19
N VAL A 122 2.65 -8.68 -17.18
CA VAL A 122 1.90 -7.43 -17.34
C VAL A 122 2.65 -6.28 -16.72
N GLY A 123 2.44 -5.08 -17.26
CA GLY A 123 2.92 -3.83 -16.68
C GLY A 123 1.77 -3.00 -16.18
N GLY A 124 2.06 -1.85 -15.61
CA GLY A 124 1.04 -0.94 -15.12
C GLY A 124 1.62 0.26 -14.41
N GLU A 125 0.75 0.96 -13.70
CA GLU A 125 1.13 2.14 -12.93
C GLU A 125 1.64 1.69 -11.55
N ILE A 126 2.84 2.13 -11.19
CA ILE A 126 3.44 1.81 -9.90
C ILE A 126 2.89 2.80 -8.88
N LEU A 127 2.01 2.33 -7.99
CA LEU A 127 1.35 3.18 -7.01
C LEU A 127 2.29 3.55 -5.86
N CYS A 128 2.93 2.56 -5.28
CA CYS A 128 3.77 2.75 -4.09
C CYS A 128 4.76 1.61 -3.95
N ARG A 129 5.68 1.79 -3.03
CA ARG A 129 6.62 0.73 -2.64
C ARG A 129 6.80 0.73 -1.13
N ILE A 130 7.00 -0.47 -0.58
CA ILE A 130 7.06 -0.72 0.85
C ILE A 130 8.24 -1.67 1.14
N TRP A 131 8.93 -1.38 2.21
CA TRP A 131 9.92 -2.31 2.74
C TRP A 131 10.14 -2.15 4.24
#